data_6dec6c68ae1eef646f3c844ba254b845
#
_entry.id   6dec6c68ae1eef646f3c844ba254b845
#
_cell.length_a   1.000
_cell.length_b   1.000
_cell.length_c   1.000
_cell.angle_alpha   90.00
_cell.angle_beta   90.00
_cell.angle_gamma   90.00
#
_symmetry.space_group_name_H-M   'P 1'
#
loop_
_entity.id
_entity.type
_entity.pdbx_description
1 polymer ?
#
loop_
_entity_poly.entity_id
_entity_poly.type
_entity_poly.pdbx_seq_one_letter_code
_entity_poly.pdbx_strand_id
1 'polypeptide(L)'
;MPLCGRAQRTLKQVNKPSAEHRSPLVFTVIAEPDAPFESDISAPHPYLSLATGSLAFVLGTVNVTVSNVAFPEIVRSFPGVSNGMTGWIIAGYSLAFATTMLAGGRLADRYGRLTIFRIGLLGLLVGALGAGLAPSALVLVLARALQGMFGALTVPSSLALVLPQFPSSKQASVIGIWAAAGMVASGISPGFASLVLEFASWRWVYLILVPIVGLGLAGAKAFLHETIEPSTDHPLDLLGVMMGSGSVFLLVLGVLQGPSW
;
A
#
# COMPACT_ATOMS: atom_id res chain seq x y z
N MET A 1 -30.88 30.00 -47.25
CA MET A 1 -31.06 29.08 -48.39
C MET A 1 -30.22 27.84 -48.10
N PRO A 2 -30.81 26.66 -48.14
CA PRO A 2 -30.29 25.45 -47.55
C PRO A 2 -29.58 24.56 -48.56
N LEU A 3 -28.65 23.70 -48.13
CA LEU A 3 -28.43 22.39 -48.79
C LEU A 3 -28.11 21.32 -47.75
N CYS A 4 -29.15 20.57 -47.55
CA CYS A 4 -29.24 19.28 -46.90
C CYS A 4 -28.50 18.20 -47.75
N GLY A 5 -27.59 17.44 -47.16
CA GLY A 5 -26.96 16.28 -47.78
C GLY A 5 -27.29 15.00 -46.98
N ARG A 6 -28.27 14.24 -47.44
CA ARG A 6 -28.71 12.93 -46.99
C ARG A 6 -27.58 11.90 -47.10
N ALA A 7 -27.18 11.28 -45.98
CA ALA A 7 -26.47 10.05 -45.99
C ALA A 7 -27.46 8.89 -46.08
N GLN A 8 -27.48 8.18 -47.20
CA GLN A 8 -28.26 6.97 -47.48
C GLN A 8 -27.68 5.78 -46.73
N ARG A 9 -28.50 5.18 -45.87
CA ARG A 9 -28.25 3.85 -45.33
C ARG A 9 -28.44 2.80 -46.43
N THR A 10 -27.39 2.13 -46.82
CA THR A 10 -27.46 0.93 -47.65
C THR A 10 -27.56 -0.29 -46.73
N LEU A 11 -28.74 -0.80 -46.54
CA LEU A 11 -29.01 -2.10 -45.92
C LEU A 11 -28.62 -3.17 -46.99
N LYS A 12 -27.51 -3.88 -46.76
CA LYS A 12 -27.14 -5.04 -47.52
C LYS A 12 -27.89 -6.24 -46.92
N GLN A 13 -28.89 -6.73 -47.65
CA GLN A 13 -29.56 -8.01 -47.37
C GLN A 13 -28.51 -9.13 -47.40
N VAL A 14 -28.31 -9.80 -46.26
CA VAL A 14 -27.54 -11.02 -46.20
C VAL A 14 -28.48 -12.19 -46.42
N ASN A 15 -28.20 -12.90 -47.49
CA ASN A 15 -28.84 -14.09 -47.98
C ASN A 15 -28.87 -15.20 -46.92
N LYS A 16 -30.00 -15.87 -46.77
CA LYS A 16 -30.27 -16.97 -45.85
C LYS A 16 -29.64 -18.26 -46.40
N PRO A 17 -28.71 -18.94 -45.73
CA PRO A 17 -28.37 -20.30 -46.06
C PRO A 17 -29.27 -21.30 -45.32
N SER A 18 -29.67 -22.31 -46.07
CA SER A 18 -30.45 -23.47 -45.72
C SER A 18 -29.87 -24.30 -44.56
N ALA A 19 -30.77 -24.89 -43.82
CA ALA A 19 -30.50 -25.83 -42.75
C ALA A 19 -29.79 -27.08 -43.23
N GLU A 20 -28.58 -27.34 -42.73
CA GLU A 20 -27.99 -28.67 -42.46
C GLU A 20 -26.56 -28.52 -42.01
N HIS A 21 -26.30 -28.67 -40.81
CA HIS A 21 -25.14 -29.21 -40.09
C HIS A 21 -25.01 -28.53 -38.73
N ARG A 22 -25.47 -29.21 -37.69
CA ARG A 22 -25.23 -28.80 -36.28
C ARG A 22 -23.79 -29.20 -35.94
N SER A 23 -22.86 -28.29 -36.11
CA SER A 23 -21.56 -28.32 -35.45
C SER A 23 -21.67 -27.56 -34.08
N PRO A 24 -21.02 -28.02 -33.01
CA PRO A 24 -21.05 -27.31 -31.73
C PRO A 24 -20.47 -25.92 -31.89
N LEU A 25 -21.23 -24.91 -31.46
CA LEU A 25 -20.79 -23.51 -31.42
C LEU A 25 -19.57 -23.39 -30.52
N VAL A 26 -18.39 -23.48 -31.13
CA VAL A 26 -17.18 -22.94 -30.52
C VAL A 26 -17.33 -21.43 -30.58
N PHE A 27 -17.72 -20.82 -29.45
CA PHE A 27 -17.59 -19.38 -29.26
C PHE A 27 -16.10 -19.03 -29.28
N THR A 28 -15.56 -18.81 -30.46
CA THR A 28 -14.30 -18.10 -30.59
C THR A 28 -14.64 -16.64 -30.29
N VAL A 29 -14.51 -16.25 -29.01
CA VAL A 29 -14.40 -14.85 -28.65
C VAL A 29 -13.09 -14.39 -29.28
N ILE A 30 -13.17 -13.83 -30.51
CA ILE A 30 -12.11 -13.02 -31.07
C ILE A 30 -12.15 -11.77 -30.18
N ALA A 31 -11.37 -11.79 -29.09
CA ALA A 31 -11.02 -10.57 -28.42
C ALA A 31 -10.27 -9.74 -29.48
N GLU A 32 -10.91 -8.70 -29.99
CA GLU A 32 -10.18 -7.63 -30.65
C GLU A 32 -9.03 -7.29 -29.73
N PRO A 33 -7.78 -7.22 -30.23
CA PRO A 33 -6.69 -6.77 -29.41
C PRO A 33 -7.08 -5.36 -28.95
N ASP A 34 -7.36 -5.25 -27.64
CA ASP A 34 -7.67 -3.98 -27.00
C ASP A 34 -6.66 -2.97 -27.52
N ALA A 35 -7.16 -1.92 -28.15
CA ALA A 35 -6.32 -0.79 -28.54
C ALA A 35 -5.49 -0.43 -27.30
N PRO A 36 -4.17 -0.26 -27.41
CA PRO A 36 -3.35 0.01 -26.25
C PRO A 36 -3.98 1.24 -25.57
N PHE A 37 -4.39 1.07 -24.31
CA PHE A 37 -4.82 2.16 -23.46
C PHE A 37 -3.56 3.02 -23.27
N GLU A 38 -3.28 3.84 -24.27
CA GLU A 38 -2.30 4.92 -24.19
C GLU A 38 -2.88 5.93 -23.22
N SER A 39 -2.65 5.68 -21.93
CA SER A 39 -2.85 6.71 -20.92
C SER A 39 -1.80 7.79 -21.18
N ASP A 40 -2.24 8.84 -21.85
CA ASP A 40 -1.46 10.06 -22.12
C ASP A 40 -1.27 10.88 -20.81
N ILE A 41 -1.19 10.19 -19.67
CA ILE A 41 -0.85 10.75 -18.37
C ILE A 41 0.68 10.70 -18.23
N SER A 42 1.35 11.43 -19.10
CA SER A 42 2.76 11.77 -18.91
C SER A 42 2.86 12.74 -17.75
N ALA A 43 3.02 12.20 -16.53
CA ALA A 43 3.38 13.03 -15.39
C ALA A 43 4.70 13.75 -15.70
N PRO A 44 4.84 15.04 -15.36
CA PRO A 44 6.04 15.80 -15.68
C PRO A 44 7.33 15.21 -15.08
N HIS A 45 7.22 14.40 -14.04
CA HIS A 45 8.36 13.80 -13.34
C HIS A 45 8.10 12.36 -12.85
N PRO A 46 7.93 11.36 -13.74
CA PRO A 46 7.55 10.00 -13.35
C PRO A 46 8.56 9.31 -12.42
N TYR A 47 9.84 9.60 -12.56
CA TYR A 47 10.88 9.03 -11.68
C TYR A 47 10.85 9.62 -10.26
N LEU A 48 10.45 10.88 -10.08
CA LEU A 48 10.24 11.48 -8.74
C LEU A 48 8.98 10.90 -8.08
N SER A 49 7.97 10.60 -8.87
CA SER A 49 6.79 9.85 -8.40
C SER A 49 7.18 8.45 -7.95
N LEU A 50 8.02 7.74 -8.73
CA LEU A 50 8.54 6.43 -8.35
C LEU A 50 9.37 6.51 -7.06
N ALA A 51 10.26 7.48 -6.92
CA ALA A 51 11.05 7.68 -5.71
C ALA A 51 10.15 7.94 -4.49
N THR A 52 9.12 8.78 -4.63
CA THR A 52 8.14 9.06 -3.56
C THR A 52 7.34 7.81 -3.18
N GLY A 53 6.86 7.06 -4.15
CA GLY A 53 6.13 5.80 -3.91
C GLY A 53 7.03 4.73 -3.28
N SER A 54 8.27 4.58 -3.75
CA SER A 54 9.24 3.65 -3.18
C SER A 54 9.60 4.00 -1.74
N LEU A 55 9.65 5.29 -1.39
CA LEU A 55 9.92 5.75 -0.03
C LEU A 55 8.87 5.22 0.96
N ALA A 56 7.59 5.12 0.57
CA ALA A 56 6.56 4.55 1.43
C ALA A 56 6.80 3.05 1.71
N PHE A 57 7.23 2.29 0.71
CA PHE A 57 7.59 0.88 0.90
C PHE A 57 8.85 0.72 1.75
N VAL A 58 9.86 1.56 1.53
CA VAL A 58 11.06 1.65 2.38
C VAL A 58 10.68 1.92 3.83
N LEU A 59 9.83 2.91 4.09
CA LEU A 59 9.37 3.23 5.45
C LEU A 59 8.68 2.03 6.13
N GLY A 60 7.85 1.29 5.40
CA GLY A 60 7.18 0.08 5.91
C GLY A 60 8.19 -1.00 6.32
N THR A 61 9.15 -1.33 5.45
CA THR A 61 10.16 -2.39 5.69
C THR A 61 11.17 -2.01 6.77
N VAL A 62 11.67 -0.78 6.74
CA VAL A 62 12.61 -0.24 7.74
C VAL A 62 11.96 -0.23 9.12
N ASN A 63 10.70 0.21 9.23
CA ASN A 63 9.98 0.28 10.51
C ASN A 63 9.91 -1.07 11.25
N VAL A 64 9.71 -2.17 10.53
CA VAL A 64 9.74 -3.53 11.11
C VAL A 64 11.14 -3.88 11.59
N THR A 65 12.12 -3.69 10.74
CA THR A 65 13.49 -4.15 11.00
C THR A 65 14.15 -3.38 12.13
N VAL A 66 14.04 -2.05 12.16
CA VAL A 66 14.63 -1.23 13.21
C VAL A 66 14.02 -1.51 14.58
N SER A 67 12.72 -1.84 14.64
CA SER A 67 12.06 -2.19 15.89
C SER A 67 12.55 -3.51 16.46
N ASN A 68 12.85 -4.50 15.60
CA ASN A 68 13.42 -5.78 16.03
C ASN A 68 14.82 -5.59 16.64
N VAL A 69 15.65 -4.74 16.01
CA VAL A 69 16.99 -4.43 16.52
C VAL A 69 16.94 -3.65 17.83
N ALA A 70 16.02 -2.69 17.95
CA ALA A 70 15.87 -1.88 19.15
C ALA A 70 15.16 -2.61 20.32
N PHE A 71 14.55 -3.76 20.07
CA PHE A 71 13.71 -4.47 21.04
C PHE A 71 14.39 -4.75 22.39
N PRO A 72 15.64 -5.26 22.46
CA PRO A 72 16.29 -5.51 23.75
C PRO A 72 16.46 -4.24 24.58
N GLU A 73 16.77 -3.10 23.94
CA GLU A 73 16.93 -1.82 24.63
C GLU A 73 15.59 -1.26 25.11
N ILE A 74 14.52 -1.44 24.31
CA ILE A 74 13.15 -1.08 24.67
C ILE A 74 12.73 -1.86 25.92
N VAL A 75 12.95 -3.18 25.95
CA VAL A 75 12.59 -4.01 27.11
C VAL A 75 13.32 -3.55 28.38
N ARG A 76 14.61 -3.22 28.29
CA ARG A 76 15.38 -2.68 29.42
C ARG A 76 14.85 -1.34 29.91
N SER A 77 14.26 -0.53 29.02
CA SER A 77 13.73 0.80 29.35
C SER A 77 12.39 0.77 30.12
N PHE A 78 11.72 -0.39 30.15
CA PHE A 78 10.44 -0.56 30.84
C PHE A 78 10.52 -1.71 31.88
N PRO A 79 11.27 -1.55 32.97
CA PRO A 79 11.41 -2.58 33.98
C PRO A 79 10.05 -2.87 34.66
N GLY A 80 9.77 -4.15 34.90
CA GLY A 80 8.50 -4.58 35.53
C GLY A 80 7.33 -4.77 34.57
N VAL A 81 7.51 -4.53 33.29
CA VAL A 81 6.50 -4.85 32.26
C VAL A 81 6.58 -6.32 31.91
N SER A 82 5.43 -7.01 31.80
CA SER A 82 5.38 -8.43 31.48
C SER A 82 5.92 -8.73 30.09
N ASN A 83 6.52 -9.92 29.90
CA ASN A 83 7.01 -10.37 28.60
C ASN A 83 5.92 -10.39 27.52
N GLY A 84 4.67 -10.67 27.92
CA GLY A 84 3.53 -10.61 27.00
C GLY A 84 3.30 -9.19 26.46
N MET A 85 3.33 -8.17 27.33
CA MET A 85 3.15 -6.79 26.92
C MET A 85 4.31 -6.31 26.02
N THR A 86 5.54 -6.66 26.32
CA THR A 86 6.69 -6.28 25.48
C THR A 86 6.63 -6.94 24.12
N GLY A 87 6.17 -8.20 24.02
CA GLY A 87 5.96 -8.90 22.74
C GLY A 87 4.97 -8.15 21.83
N TRP A 88 3.96 -7.48 22.41
CA TRP A 88 3.00 -6.70 21.64
C TRP A 88 3.60 -5.46 20.95
N ILE A 89 4.78 -4.99 21.37
CA ILE A 89 5.47 -3.87 20.69
C ILE A 89 5.81 -4.25 19.23
N ILE A 90 6.21 -5.49 18.98
CA ILE A 90 6.49 -6.00 17.63
C ILE A 90 5.21 -6.55 17.00
N ALA A 91 4.49 -7.42 17.72
CA ALA A 91 3.31 -8.10 17.23
C ALA A 91 2.19 -7.11 16.87
N GLY A 92 1.99 -6.05 17.65
CA GLY A 92 0.96 -5.04 17.42
C GLY A 92 1.09 -4.33 16.06
N TYR A 93 2.30 -4.00 15.64
CA TYR A 93 2.54 -3.46 14.31
C TYR A 93 2.14 -4.48 13.22
N SER A 94 2.69 -5.69 13.29
CA SER A 94 2.49 -6.72 12.27
C SER A 94 1.03 -7.13 12.14
N LEU A 95 0.35 -7.27 13.26
CA LEU A 95 -1.07 -7.63 13.32
C LEU A 95 -1.94 -6.52 12.73
N ALA A 96 -1.73 -5.27 13.15
CA ALA A 96 -2.45 -4.11 12.62
C ALA A 96 -2.18 -3.92 11.11
N PHE A 97 -0.94 -4.11 10.66
CA PHE A 97 -0.58 -4.05 9.25
C PHE A 97 -1.31 -5.12 8.44
N ALA A 98 -1.23 -6.38 8.85
CA ALA A 98 -1.83 -7.50 8.11
C ALA A 98 -3.35 -7.38 8.01
N THR A 99 -4.01 -6.99 9.11
CA THR A 99 -5.48 -6.84 9.14
C THR A 99 -5.97 -5.65 8.31
N THR A 100 -5.21 -4.55 8.29
CA THR A 100 -5.63 -3.33 7.56
C THR A 100 -5.28 -3.39 6.08
N MET A 101 -4.29 -4.19 5.66
CA MET A 101 -3.83 -4.25 4.28
C MET A 101 -4.95 -4.60 3.29
N LEU A 102 -5.84 -5.54 3.67
CA LEU A 102 -6.98 -5.94 2.84
C LEU A 102 -8.01 -4.80 2.70
N ALA A 103 -8.26 -4.09 3.80
CA ALA A 103 -9.16 -2.93 3.80
C ALA A 103 -8.57 -1.75 3.05
N GLY A 104 -7.25 -1.57 3.13
CA GLY A 104 -6.53 -0.43 2.56
C GLY A 104 -6.70 -0.28 1.06
N GLY A 105 -6.64 -1.40 0.30
CA GLY A 105 -6.88 -1.39 -1.13
C GLY A 105 -8.28 -0.89 -1.49
N ARG A 106 -9.31 -1.43 -0.84
CA ARG A 106 -10.72 -1.03 -1.06
C ARG A 106 -11.01 0.43 -0.66
N LEU A 107 -10.39 0.89 0.43
CA LEU A 107 -10.48 2.30 0.81
C LEU A 107 -9.84 3.21 -0.24
N ALA A 108 -8.69 2.81 -0.78
CA ALA A 108 -7.98 3.57 -1.81
C ALA A 108 -8.80 3.70 -3.10
N ASP A 109 -9.46 2.62 -3.52
CA ASP A 109 -10.31 2.65 -4.73
C ASP A 109 -11.57 3.49 -4.51
N ARG A 110 -12.12 3.57 -3.28
CA ARG A 110 -13.32 4.35 -2.98
C ARG A 110 -13.06 5.82 -2.72
N TYR A 111 -12.04 6.14 -1.92
CA TYR A 111 -11.77 7.51 -1.45
C TYR A 111 -10.65 8.22 -2.22
N GLY A 112 -10.07 7.54 -3.21
CA GLY A 112 -8.94 8.01 -3.98
C GLY A 112 -7.60 7.52 -3.41
N ARG A 113 -6.75 7.04 -4.30
CA ARG A 113 -5.45 6.44 -3.95
C ARG A 113 -4.51 7.45 -3.31
N LEU A 114 -4.46 8.67 -3.83
CA LEU A 114 -3.61 9.74 -3.30
C LEU A 114 -4.07 10.19 -1.91
N THR A 115 -5.38 10.28 -1.71
CA THR A 115 -5.98 10.64 -0.43
C THR A 115 -5.61 9.60 0.64
N ILE A 116 -5.81 8.32 0.36
CA ILE A 116 -5.48 7.23 1.30
C ILE A 116 -3.96 7.14 1.54
N PHE A 117 -3.15 7.34 0.51
CA PHE A 117 -1.69 7.40 0.63
C PHE A 117 -1.24 8.50 1.60
N ARG A 118 -1.80 9.72 1.46
CA ARG A 118 -1.49 10.86 2.36
C ARG A 118 -1.96 10.61 3.79
N ILE A 119 -3.16 10.07 3.96
CA ILE A 119 -3.68 9.67 5.27
C ILE A 119 -2.76 8.62 5.91
N GLY A 120 -2.31 7.64 5.13
CA GLY A 120 -1.36 6.63 5.57
C GLY A 120 -0.04 7.23 6.06
N LEU A 121 0.55 8.15 5.29
CA LEU A 121 1.78 8.84 5.69
C LEU A 121 1.58 9.72 6.93
N LEU A 122 0.46 10.44 7.04
CA LEU A 122 0.15 11.23 8.24
C LEU A 122 0.00 10.34 9.48
N GLY A 123 -0.68 9.21 9.36
CA GLY A 123 -0.79 8.26 10.46
C GLY A 123 0.55 7.62 10.85
N LEU A 124 1.42 7.32 9.86
CA LEU A 124 2.79 6.88 10.13
C LEU A 124 3.60 7.96 10.87
N LEU A 125 3.44 9.23 10.52
CA LEU A 125 4.09 10.36 11.18
C LEU A 125 3.67 10.44 12.65
N VAL A 126 2.36 10.43 12.91
CA VAL A 126 1.81 10.47 14.28
C VAL A 126 2.25 9.25 15.07
N GLY A 127 2.23 8.06 14.46
CA GLY A 127 2.69 6.84 15.09
C GLY A 127 4.20 6.85 15.40
N ALA A 128 5.03 7.44 14.51
CA ALA A 128 6.48 7.56 14.74
C ALA A 128 6.78 8.54 15.90
N LEU A 129 6.10 9.67 15.95
CA LEU A 129 6.18 10.60 17.08
C LEU A 129 5.69 9.94 18.38
N GLY A 130 4.54 9.26 18.33
CA GLY A 130 4.00 8.54 19.49
C GLY A 130 4.93 7.44 19.99
N ALA A 131 5.60 6.69 19.11
CA ALA A 131 6.56 5.66 19.51
C ALA A 131 7.85 6.28 20.09
N GLY A 132 8.40 7.30 19.44
CA GLY A 132 9.63 7.97 19.89
C GLY A 132 9.47 8.71 21.22
N LEU A 133 8.27 9.23 21.49
CA LEU A 133 7.95 9.97 22.71
C LEU A 133 7.23 9.12 23.76
N ALA A 134 7.09 7.80 23.56
CA ALA A 134 6.32 6.93 24.43
C ALA A 134 6.81 6.96 25.90
N PRO A 135 5.96 7.36 26.86
CA PRO A 135 6.30 7.37 28.29
C PRO A 135 6.13 5.99 28.93
N SER A 136 5.39 5.07 28.30
CA SER A 136 5.10 3.73 28.81
C SER A 136 5.05 2.70 27.68
N ALA A 137 5.22 1.42 28.02
CA ALA A 137 5.12 0.32 27.08
C ALA A 137 3.75 0.26 26.40
N LEU A 138 2.66 0.56 27.10
CA LEU A 138 1.31 0.59 26.51
C LEU A 138 1.19 1.65 25.42
N VAL A 139 1.69 2.87 25.66
CA VAL A 139 1.68 3.93 24.65
C VAL A 139 2.52 3.52 23.45
N LEU A 140 3.66 2.88 23.67
CA LEU A 140 4.48 2.36 22.58
C LEU A 140 3.73 1.29 21.76
N VAL A 141 3.06 0.33 22.41
CA VAL A 141 2.25 -0.70 21.72
C VAL A 141 1.15 -0.05 20.88
N LEU A 142 0.43 0.93 21.43
CA LEU A 142 -0.63 1.64 20.68
C LEU A 142 -0.05 2.43 19.49
N ALA A 143 1.08 3.10 19.67
CA ALA A 143 1.77 3.80 18.61
C ALA A 143 2.25 2.83 17.51
N ARG A 144 2.73 1.64 17.89
CA ARG A 144 3.12 0.59 16.95
C ARG A 144 1.92 0.02 16.16
N ALA A 145 0.81 -0.23 16.81
CA ALA A 145 -0.42 -0.63 16.15
C ALA A 145 -0.90 0.45 15.15
N LEU A 146 -0.84 1.71 15.55
CA LEU A 146 -1.16 2.84 14.68
C LEU A 146 -0.23 2.89 13.45
N GLN A 147 1.08 2.75 13.66
CA GLN A 147 2.04 2.67 12.54
C GLN A 147 1.75 1.50 11.61
N GLY A 148 1.40 0.32 12.13
CA GLY A 148 1.03 -0.84 11.32
C GLY A 148 -0.21 -0.58 10.48
N MET A 149 -1.26 -0.06 11.09
CA MET A 149 -2.52 0.27 10.41
C MET A 149 -2.31 1.25 9.25
N PHE A 150 -1.65 2.37 9.51
CA PHE A 150 -1.44 3.39 8.50
C PHE A 150 -0.35 3.02 7.49
N GLY A 151 0.65 2.23 7.88
CA GLY A 151 1.62 1.64 6.96
C GLY A 151 0.98 0.74 5.92
N ALA A 152 -0.02 -0.05 6.32
CA ALA A 152 -0.78 -0.91 5.43
C ALA A 152 -1.58 -0.14 4.35
N LEU A 153 -1.96 1.11 4.61
CA LEU A 153 -2.63 1.97 3.64
C LEU A 153 -1.65 2.52 2.60
N THR A 154 -0.39 2.77 2.98
CA THR A 154 0.58 3.41 2.09
C THR A 154 1.13 2.48 1.02
N VAL A 155 1.39 1.21 1.36
CA VAL A 155 2.09 0.27 0.47
C VAL A 155 1.33 0.00 -0.83
N PRO A 156 0.06 -0.50 -0.81
CA PRO A 156 -0.68 -0.75 -2.03
C PRO A 156 -0.99 0.54 -2.80
N SER A 157 -1.33 1.62 -2.09
CA SER A 157 -1.63 2.91 -2.71
C SER A 157 -0.41 3.49 -3.43
N SER A 158 0.81 3.30 -2.90
CA SER A 158 2.03 3.82 -3.51
C SER A 158 2.29 3.24 -4.90
N LEU A 159 2.18 1.93 -5.04
CA LEU A 159 2.38 1.25 -6.33
C LEU A 159 1.28 1.60 -7.32
N ALA A 160 0.03 1.64 -6.85
CA ALA A 160 -1.13 1.99 -7.65
C ALA A 160 -1.12 3.44 -8.19
N LEU A 161 -0.46 4.37 -7.48
CA LEU A 161 -0.24 5.75 -7.93
C LEU A 161 0.91 5.89 -8.93
N VAL A 162 1.93 5.04 -8.82
CA VAL A 162 3.14 5.13 -9.63
C VAL A 162 2.99 4.42 -10.97
N LEU A 163 2.42 3.20 -10.99
CA LEU A 163 2.37 2.37 -12.19
C LEU A 163 1.72 3.03 -13.42
N PRO A 164 0.57 3.74 -13.30
CA PRO A 164 -0.08 4.35 -14.45
C PRO A 164 0.72 5.47 -15.12
N GLN A 165 1.76 5.99 -14.44
CA GLN A 165 2.63 7.04 -14.97
C GLN A 165 3.72 6.49 -15.92
N PHE A 166 3.80 5.18 -16.08
CA PHE A 166 4.78 4.53 -16.94
C PHE A 166 4.08 3.69 -18.03
N PRO A 167 4.64 3.66 -19.26
CA PRO A 167 4.12 2.82 -20.31
C PRO A 167 4.20 1.33 -19.91
N SER A 168 3.27 0.52 -20.41
CA SER A 168 3.14 -0.90 -20.08
C SER A 168 4.46 -1.69 -20.22
N SER A 169 5.28 -1.34 -21.21
CA SER A 169 6.59 -1.95 -21.45
C SER A 169 7.60 -1.71 -20.31
N LYS A 170 7.43 -0.68 -19.48
CA LYS A 170 8.33 -0.33 -18.37
C LYS A 170 7.77 -0.72 -16.99
N GLN A 171 6.50 -1.09 -16.89
CA GLN A 171 5.85 -1.35 -15.59
C GLN A 171 6.53 -2.47 -14.80
N ALA A 172 6.97 -3.55 -15.45
CA ALA A 172 7.71 -4.62 -14.79
C ALA A 172 9.01 -4.11 -14.14
N SER A 173 9.75 -3.25 -14.84
CA SER A 173 10.97 -2.63 -14.29
C SER A 173 10.66 -1.68 -13.14
N VAL A 174 9.58 -0.93 -13.22
CA VAL A 174 9.12 -0.01 -12.16
C VAL A 174 8.78 -0.78 -10.89
N ILE A 175 8.04 -1.89 -11.00
CA ILE A 175 7.76 -2.79 -9.87
C ILE A 175 9.05 -3.34 -9.27
N GLY A 176 9.98 -3.76 -10.13
CA GLY A 176 11.29 -4.28 -9.71
C GLY A 176 12.09 -3.24 -8.92
N ILE A 177 12.17 -2.00 -9.40
CA ILE A 177 12.88 -0.90 -8.71
C ILE A 177 12.19 -0.56 -7.38
N TRP A 178 10.86 -0.46 -7.37
CA TRP A 178 10.08 -0.21 -6.17
C TRP A 178 10.31 -1.30 -5.10
N ALA A 179 10.25 -2.57 -5.48
CA ALA A 179 10.50 -3.69 -4.58
C ALA A 179 11.96 -3.75 -4.10
N ALA A 180 12.92 -3.54 -5.02
CA ALA A 180 14.35 -3.52 -4.70
C ALA A 180 14.69 -2.43 -3.69
N ALA A 181 14.09 -1.23 -3.80
CA ALA A 181 14.30 -0.15 -2.85
C ALA A 181 13.94 -0.57 -1.41
N GLY A 182 12.80 -1.25 -1.21
CA GLY A 182 12.40 -1.76 0.09
C GLY A 182 13.31 -2.88 0.60
N MET A 183 13.72 -3.82 -0.28
CA MET A 183 14.61 -4.91 0.10
C MET A 183 15.99 -4.42 0.51
N VAL A 184 16.58 -3.51 -0.26
CA VAL A 184 17.88 -2.89 0.04
C VAL A 184 17.80 -2.13 1.37
N ALA A 185 16.76 -1.32 1.56
CA ALA A 185 16.55 -0.61 2.80
C ALA A 185 16.38 -1.55 4.01
N SER A 186 15.65 -2.65 3.85
CA SER A 186 15.51 -3.68 4.89
C SER A 186 16.85 -4.32 5.24
N GLY A 187 17.71 -4.59 4.26
CA GLY A 187 19.05 -5.16 4.47
C GLY A 187 20.00 -4.21 5.18
N ILE A 188 19.91 -2.92 4.91
CA ILE A 188 20.79 -1.89 5.52
C ILE A 188 20.28 -1.46 6.91
N SER A 189 18.97 -1.52 7.14
CA SER A 189 18.35 -0.96 8.35
C SER A 189 18.82 -1.59 9.68
N PRO A 190 19.23 -2.86 9.80
CA PRO A 190 19.78 -3.38 11.05
C PRO A 190 21.09 -2.67 11.44
N GLY A 191 21.99 -2.50 10.47
CA GLY A 191 23.26 -1.78 10.70
C GLY A 191 23.02 -0.32 11.09
N PHE A 192 22.10 0.35 10.39
CA PHE A 192 21.71 1.70 10.74
C PHE A 192 21.09 1.82 12.13
N ALA A 193 20.18 0.90 12.49
CA ALA A 193 19.57 0.87 13.82
C ALA A 193 20.61 0.63 14.92
N SER A 194 21.54 -0.31 14.71
CA SER A 194 22.63 -0.56 15.66
C SER A 194 23.51 0.65 15.87
N LEU A 195 23.84 1.37 14.79
CA LEU A 195 24.60 2.62 14.87
C LEU A 195 23.86 3.69 15.68
N VAL A 196 22.56 3.85 15.45
CA VAL A 196 21.74 4.79 16.23
C VAL A 196 21.74 4.42 17.72
N LEU A 197 21.64 3.13 18.04
CA LEU A 197 21.60 2.65 19.41
C LEU A 197 22.95 2.80 20.14
N GLU A 198 24.05 2.83 19.42
CA GLU A 198 25.39 3.09 20.00
C GLU A 198 25.54 4.54 20.52
N PHE A 199 24.97 5.51 19.79
CA PHE A 199 25.12 6.94 20.10
C PHE A 199 23.88 7.59 20.72
N ALA A 200 22.72 6.93 20.66
CA ALA A 200 21.45 7.51 21.06
C ALA A 200 20.49 6.47 21.65
N SER A 201 19.44 6.95 22.35
CA SER A 201 18.37 6.10 22.85
C SER A 201 17.58 5.44 21.71
N TRP A 202 16.98 4.28 21.96
CA TRP A 202 16.05 3.59 21.06
C TRP A 202 14.91 4.49 20.53
N ARG A 203 14.56 5.56 21.23
CA ARG A 203 13.57 6.54 20.78
C ARG A 203 13.91 7.17 19.43
N TRP A 204 15.19 7.41 19.19
CA TRP A 204 15.68 8.00 17.95
C TRP A 204 15.48 7.11 16.75
N VAL A 205 15.40 5.79 16.93
CA VAL A 205 15.08 4.83 15.87
C VAL A 205 13.72 5.14 15.23
N TYR A 206 12.75 5.63 16.01
CA TYR A 206 11.45 6.07 15.51
C TYR A 206 11.44 7.55 15.09
N LEU A 207 12.12 8.43 15.84
CA LEU A 207 12.11 9.86 15.54
C LEU A 207 12.83 10.21 14.22
N ILE A 208 13.83 9.45 13.82
CA ILE A 208 14.50 9.62 12.51
C ILE A 208 13.52 9.35 11.34
N LEU A 209 12.49 8.53 11.54
CA LEU A 209 11.47 8.30 10.52
C LEU A 209 10.60 9.55 10.26
N VAL A 210 10.48 10.44 11.24
CA VAL A 210 9.62 11.64 11.15
C VAL A 210 10.02 12.54 9.97
N PRO A 211 11.27 13.01 9.83
CA PRO A 211 11.66 13.82 8.66
C PRO A 211 11.54 13.04 7.35
N ILE A 212 11.76 11.71 7.35
CA ILE A 212 11.65 10.89 6.15
C ILE A 212 10.19 10.79 5.69
N VAL A 213 9.24 10.60 6.62
CA VAL A 213 7.80 10.64 6.34
C VAL A 213 7.39 12.04 5.86
N GLY A 214 7.96 13.10 6.46
CA GLY A 214 7.75 14.48 6.03
C GLY A 214 8.16 14.71 4.57
N LEU A 215 9.32 14.16 4.15
CA LEU A 215 9.75 14.16 2.74
C LEU A 215 8.79 13.38 1.85
N GLY A 216 8.27 12.25 2.32
CA GLY A 216 7.24 11.48 1.62
C GLY A 216 5.95 12.28 1.40
N LEU A 217 5.49 13.02 2.41
CA LEU A 217 4.32 13.91 2.30
C LEU A 217 4.56 15.06 1.34
N ALA A 218 5.73 15.68 1.40
CA ALA A 218 6.12 16.75 0.45
C ALA A 218 6.17 16.22 -0.99
N GLY A 219 6.79 15.06 -1.20
CA GLY A 219 6.83 14.37 -2.49
C GLY A 219 5.44 13.99 -3.00
N ALA A 220 4.58 13.48 -2.11
CA ALA A 220 3.18 13.16 -2.45
C ALA A 220 2.36 14.38 -2.88
N LYS A 221 2.67 15.55 -2.34
CA LYS A 221 2.04 16.80 -2.75
C LYS A 221 2.59 17.32 -4.08
N ALA A 222 3.88 17.14 -4.32
CA ALA A 222 4.58 17.74 -5.47
C ALA A 222 4.51 16.87 -6.73
N PHE A 223 4.55 15.54 -6.60
CA PHE A 223 4.80 14.62 -7.72
C PHE A 223 3.71 13.58 -7.94
N LEU A 224 2.86 13.29 -6.95
CA LEU A 224 1.80 12.31 -7.10
C LEU A 224 0.47 12.99 -7.43
N HIS A 225 -0.24 12.42 -8.40
CA HIS A 225 -1.56 12.86 -8.84
C HIS A 225 -2.56 11.74 -8.62
N GLU A 226 -3.84 12.08 -8.42
CA GLU A 226 -4.89 11.07 -8.32
C GLU A 226 -5.02 10.33 -9.65
N THR A 227 -5.07 9.01 -9.59
CA THR A 227 -5.10 8.15 -10.77
C THR A 227 -6.47 7.55 -11.04
N ILE A 228 -7.38 7.66 -10.09
CA ILE A 228 -8.75 7.16 -10.20
C ILE A 228 -9.68 8.22 -9.65
N GLU A 229 -10.78 8.49 -10.38
CA GLU A 229 -11.89 9.25 -9.81
C GLU A 229 -12.54 8.42 -8.69
N PRO A 230 -12.68 9.00 -7.48
CA PRO A 230 -13.33 8.30 -6.38
C PRO A 230 -14.74 7.86 -6.78
N SER A 231 -14.99 6.55 -6.79
CA SER A 231 -16.30 6.00 -7.16
C SER A 231 -17.08 5.65 -5.89
N THR A 232 -18.28 6.25 -5.78
CA THR A 232 -19.25 5.92 -4.73
C THR A 232 -20.28 4.87 -5.17
N ASP A 233 -20.25 4.46 -6.44
CA ASP A 233 -21.29 3.62 -7.05
C ASP A 233 -21.28 2.17 -6.56
N HIS A 234 -20.16 1.71 -6.00
CA HIS A 234 -20.09 0.40 -5.39
C HIS A 234 -20.12 0.51 -3.87
N PRO A 235 -21.14 -0.06 -3.20
CA PRO A 235 -21.16 -0.08 -1.74
C PRO A 235 -19.93 -0.85 -1.23
N LEU A 236 -19.27 -0.29 -0.18
CA LEU A 236 -18.22 -1.05 0.49
C LEU A 236 -18.82 -2.34 1.04
N ASP A 237 -18.31 -3.45 0.59
CA ASP A 237 -18.60 -4.74 1.22
C ASP A 237 -17.92 -4.78 2.61
N LEU A 238 -18.55 -4.05 3.56
CA LEU A 238 -18.07 -3.99 4.94
C LEU A 238 -18.01 -5.38 5.57
N LEU A 239 -18.95 -6.25 5.23
CA LEU A 239 -18.97 -7.60 5.76
C LEU A 239 -17.77 -8.41 5.25
N GLY A 240 -17.49 -8.38 3.95
CA GLY A 240 -16.33 -9.04 3.37
C GLY A 240 -14.99 -8.48 3.89
N VAL A 241 -14.90 -7.14 4.09
CA VAL A 241 -13.72 -6.51 4.72
C VAL A 241 -13.56 -6.97 6.16
N MET A 242 -14.63 -6.95 6.97
CA MET A 242 -14.58 -7.37 8.37
C MET A 242 -14.25 -8.84 8.52
N MET A 243 -14.88 -9.71 7.72
CA MET A 243 -14.61 -11.15 7.75
C MET A 243 -13.18 -11.46 7.30
N GLY A 244 -12.72 -10.85 6.20
CA GLY A 244 -11.36 -11.04 5.70
C GLY A 244 -10.31 -10.53 6.68
N SER A 245 -10.44 -9.29 7.16
CA SER A 245 -9.54 -8.71 8.16
C SER A 245 -9.60 -9.47 9.49
N GLY A 246 -10.80 -9.87 9.93
CA GLY A 246 -11.00 -10.67 11.14
C GLY A 246 -10.36 -12.05 11.03
N SER A 247 -10.47 -12.72 9.90
CA SER A 247 -9.83 -14.02 9.66
C SER A 247 -8.31 -13.91 9.71
N VAL A 248 -7.73 -12.90 9.07
CA VAL A 248 -6.29 -12.63 9.12
C VAL A 248 -5.86 -12.29 10.55
N PHE A 249 -6.65 -11.47 11.27
CA PHE A 249 -6.39 -11.14 12.68
C PHE A 249 -6.33 -12.39 13.54
N LEU A 250 -7.35 -13.25 13.48
CA LEU A 250 -7.44 -14.48 14.28
C LEU A 250 -6.31 -15.46 13.93
N LEU A 251 -5.99 -15.59 12.64
CA LEU A 251 -4.90 -16.45 12.18
C LEU A 251 -3.56 -15.97 12.74
N VAL A 252 -3.25 -14.70 12.58
CA VAL A 252 -1.97 -14.13 13.06
C VAL A 252 -1.92 -14.16 14.59
N LEU A 253 -3.03 -13.86 15.27
CA LEU A 253 -3.12 -13.96 16.73
C LEU A 253 -2.90 -15.39 17.21
N GLY A 254 -3.52 -16.39 16.55
CA GLY A 254 -3.35 -17.82 16.86
C GLY A 254 -1.91 -18.28 16.71
N VAL A 255 -1.20 -17.82 15.65
CA VAL A 255 0.22 -18.13 15.46
C VAL A 255 1.10 -17.46 16.52
N LEU A 256 0.80 -16.21 16.89
CA LEU A 256 1.60 -15.46 17.88
C LEU A 256 1.39 -15.93 19.31
N GLN A 257 0.18 -16.35 19.67
CA GLN A 257 -0.16 -16.77 21.04
C GLN A 257 -0.32 -18.28 21.21
N GLY A 258 -0.43 -19.05 20.14
CA GLY A 258 -0.58 -20.50 20.19
C GLY A 258 0.43 -21.24 21.08
N PRO A 259 1.73 -20.87 21.06
CA PRO A 259 2.73 -21.48 21.95
C PRO A 259 2.53 -21.20 23.44
N SER A 260 1.68 -20.22 23.80
CA SER A 260 1.41 -19.84 25.21
C SER A 260 0.12 -20.47 25.76
N TRP A 261 -0.63 -21.21 24.92
CA TRP A 261 -1.82 -21.98 25.28
C TRP A 261 -1.46 -23.47 25.34
#